data_bf8a6a3be189390057026d75e69bb836
#
_entry.id   bf8a6a3be189390057026d75e69bb836
#
_cell.length_a   1.000
_cell.length_b   1.000
_cell.length_c   1.000
_cell.angle_alpha   90.00
_cell.angle_beta   90.00
_cell.angle_gamma   90.00
#
_symmetry.space_group_name_H-M   'P 1'
#
loop_
_entity.id
_entity.type
_entity.pdbx_description
1 polymer ?
#
loop_
_entity_poly.entity_id
_entity_poly.type
_entity_poly.pdbx_seq_one_letter_code
_entity_poly.pdbx_strand_id
1 'polypeptide(L)'
;MKDINILWFKRDLRVKDNEALIESLKDRDILPIYIVEKELWRQKTYSDRQWQFCKESLIDLRNSLENIGQPLIIRTGKVIEIFDEISNKFNIKGIYSHQETGDYFTYKRDKEVRKWASMKKIIWKEYLQFSVFRGNLDRNNWSKKWKKNMEKKLLLEPSNINPIEIDTGAIPSDDFFNFKDDLCEGRLKGGRENGLKRMEYFFSKKLNSYSKDISSPEKSFDSCSRLSPYLSWGCISLKEIFYKANLIKNTNSKMLKSRLTWHCHFIQKLESEPELEFKEFHPYFQKIRKKDNDLLQLWSEGKTGFPFLDACMRSLNFNGWLNFRMRAMLMSFASYNL
;
A
#
# COMPACT_ATOMS: atom_id res chain seq x y z
N MET A 1 21.51 -28.32 -3.28
CA MET A 1 20.81 -27.03 -3.52
C MET A 1 21.22 -26.07 -2.42
N LYS A 2 21.44 -24.80 -2.76
CA LYS A 2 21.79 -23.74 -1.79
C LYS A 2 20.59 -23.46 -0.88
N ASP A 3 20.82 -23.32 0.43
CA ASP A 3 19.83 -22.92 1.42
C ASP A 3 19.61 -21.41 1.34
N ILE A 4 18.35 -20.97 1.20
CA ILE A 4 17.98 -19.55 1.09
C ILE A 4 16.75 -19.21 1.93
N ASN A 5 16.60 -17.93 2.24
CA ASN A 5 15.34 -17.33 2.66
C ASN A 5 14.71 -16.54 1.51
N ILE A 6 13.40 -16.60 1.37
CA ILE A 6 12.66 -15.72 0.47
C ILE A 6 12.26 -14.46 1.24
N LEU A 7 12.62 -13.30 0.71
CA LEU A 7 12.04 -12.02 1.11
C LEU A 7 10.95 -11.65 0.12
N TRP A 8 9.70 -11.86 0.49
CA TRP A 8 8.56 -11.61 -0.37
C TRP A 8 7.97 -10.22 -0.16
N PHE A 9 8.30 -9.31 -1.09
CA PHE A 9 7.71 -7.98 -1.15
C PHE A 9 6.27 -8.01 -1.64
N LYS A 10 5.42 -7.23 -0.99
CA LYS A 10 4.02 -7.04 -1.36
C LYS A 10 3.70 -5.54 -1.47
N ARG A 11 3.29 -4.90 -0.38
CA ARG A 11 3.03 -3.46 -0.28
C ARG A 11 4.02 -2.75 0.66
N ASP A 12 5.27 -3.12 0.55
CA ASP A 12 6.38 -2.66 1.42
C ASP A 12 7.63 -2.34 0.59
N LEU A 13 7.43 -1.65 -0.56
CA LEU A 13 8.44 -1.43 -1.60
C LEU A 13 9.52 -0.45 -1.16
N ARG A 14 10.33 -0.86 -0.15
CA ARG A 14 11.45 -0.09 0.41
C ARG A 14 12.48 -0.99 1.07
N VAL A 15 13.72 -0.52 1.16
CA VAL A 15 14.81 -1.19 1.91
C VAL A 15 14.94 -0.63 3.34
N LYS A 16 14.67 0.64 3.56
CA LYS A 16 14.74 1.28 4.87
C LYS A 16 13.49 1.03 5.71
N ASP A 17 13.66 0.84 7.02
CA ASP A 17 12.57 0.53 7.96
C ASP A 17 11.73 -0.68 7.50
N ASN A 18 12.44 -1.73 7.01
CA ASN A 18 11.86 -2.98 6.55
C ASN A 18 12.28 -4.13 7.46
N GLU A 19 11.39 -4.50 8.39
CA GLU A 19 11.67 -5.53 9.40
C GLU A 19 11.81 -6.92 8.76
N ALA A 20 11.03 -7.22 7.73
CA ALA A 20 11.12 -8.48 7.00
C ALA A 20 12.50 -8.65 6.31
N LEU A 21 13.04 -7.57 5.72
CA LEU A 21 14.37 -7.58 5.13
C LEU A 21 15.46 -7.85 6.18
N ILE A 22 15.45 -7.11 7.28
CA ILE A 22 16.48 -7.26 8.32
C ILE A 22 16.44 -8.66 8.95
N GLU A 23 15.25 -9.17 9.23
CA GLU A 23 15.09 -10.49 9.86
C GLU A 23 15.41 -11.64 8.89
N SER A 24 15.18 -11.47 7.59
CA SER A 24 15.50 -12.50 6.61
C SER A 24 16.99 -12.70 6.38
N LEU A 25 17.82 -11.68 6.69
CA LEU A 25 19.29 -11.71 6.50
C LEU A 25 20.06 -12.34 7.65
N LYS A 26 19.42 -12.65 8.79
CA LYS A 26 20.16 -13.01 10.02
C LYS A 26 20.99 -14.28 9.91
N ASP A 27 20.55 -15.24 9.11
CA ASP A 27 21.14 -16.58 9.13
C ASP A 27 21.40 -17.18 7.73
N ARG A 28 20.95 -16.53 6.65
CA ARG A 28 21.07 -17.06 5.28
C ARG A 28 21.07 -15.96 4.23
N ASP A 29 21.50 -16.36 3.02
CA ASP A 29 21.31 -15.55 1.83
C ASP A 29 19.82 -15.43 1.51
N ILE A 30 19.42 -14.27 1.00
CA ILE A 30 18.03 -13.97 0.71
C ILE A 30 17.78 -13.82 -0.78
N LEU A 31 16.58 -14.24 -1.20
CA LEU A 31 16.03 -13.99 -2.53
C LEU A 31 14.91 -12.96 -2.40
N PRO A 32 15.19 -11.65 -2.65
CA PRO A 32 14.16 -10.63 -2.66
C PRO A 32 13.30 -10.78 -3.91
N ILE A 33 12.01 -11.01 -3.73
CA ILE A 33 11.08 -11.27 -4.83
C ILE A 33 9.81 -10.43 -4.71
N TYR A 34 9.33 -9.95 -5.87
CA TYR A 34 7.98 -9.44 -6.05
C TYR A 34 7.27 -10.28 -7.11
N ILE A 35 6.07 -10.74 -6.80
CA ILE A 35 5.27 -11.57 -7.70
C ILE A 35 4.10 -10.73 -8.24
N VAL A 36 4.07 -10.59 -9.56
CA VAL A 36 3.02 -9.88 -10.29
C VAL A 36 1.89 -10.88 -10.56
N GLU A 37 0.85 -10.80 -9.75
CA GLU A 37 -0.32 -11.66 -9.82
C GLU A 37 -1.37 -11.07 -10.77
N LYS A 38 -1.55 -11.65 -11.95
CA LYS A 38 -2.48 -11.12 -12.96
C LYS A 38 -3.93 -11.07 -12.46
N GLU A 39 -4.35 -12.03 -11.67
CA GLU A 39 -5.67 -12.10 -11.07
C GLU A 39 -5.91 -10.98 -10.05
N LEU A 40 -4.89 -10.57 -9.28
CA LEU A 40 -4.95 -9.43 -8.38
C LEU A 40 -5.19 -8.13 -9.16
N TRP A 41 -4.40 -7.90 -10.20
CA TRP A 41 -4.50 -6.67 -10.99
C TRP A 41 -5.78 -6.58 -11.84
N ARG A 42 -6.49 -7.69 -12.03
CA ARG A 42 -7.81 -7.73 -12.68
C ARG A 42 -8.99 -7.47 -11.74
N GLN A 43 -8.74 -7.35 -10.42
CA GLN A 43 -9.79 -6.97 -9.49
C GLN A 43 -10.28 -5.55 -9.81
N LYS A 44 -11.58 -5.29 -9.58
CA LYS A 44 -12.23 -4.00 -9.89
C LYS A 44 -11.67 -2.79 -9.12
N THR A 45 -10.90 -3.06 -8.08
CA THR A 45 -10.25 -2.06 -7.23
C THR A 45 -8.90 -1.58 -7.75
N TYR A 46 -8.39 -2.18 -8.83
CA TYR A 46 -7.14 -1.83 -9.46
C TYR A 46 -7.34 -1.13 -10.81
N SER A 47 -6.36 -0.31 -11.20
CA SER A 47 -6.40 0.49 -12.42
C SER A 47 -5.00 0.67 -13.00
N ASP A 48 -4.92 1.14 -14.24
CA ASP A 48 -3.66 1.42 -14.92
C ASP A 48 -2.79 2.41 -14.12
N ARG A 49 -3.37 3.54 -13.64
CA ARG A 49 -2.61 4.53 -12.84
C ARG A 49 -1.98 3.93 -11.58
N GLN A 50 -2.60 2.92 -10.98
CA GLN A 50 -2.03 2.21 -9.84
C GLN A 50 -0.91 1.27 -10.27
N TRP A 51 -1.07 0.60 -11.43
CA TRP A 51 0.00 -0.22 -11.99
C TRP A 51 1.24 0.61 -12.35
N GLN A 52 1.06 1.73 -13.04
CA GLN A 52 2.15 2.64 -13.39
C GLN A 52 2.92 3.10 -12.14
N PHE A 53 2.19 3.47 -11.07
CA PHE A 53 2.83 3.84 -9.80
C PHE A 53 3.60 2.66 -9.17
N CYS A 54 3.02 1.47 -9.17
CA CYS A 54 3.65 0.25 -8.67
C CYS A 54 4.91 -0.08 -9.49
N LYS A 55 4.81 -0.08 -10.82
CA LYS A 55 5.93 -0.33 -11.75
C LYS A 55 7.11 0.61 -11.48
N GLU A 56 6.85 1.91 -11.39
CA GLU A 56 7.87 2.90 -11.05
C GLU A 56 8.50 2.61 -9.67
N SER A 57 7.70 2.16 -8.71
CA SER A 57 8.18 1.81 -7.37
C SER A 57 8.99 0.51 -7.36
N LEU A 58 8.67 -0.46 -8.23
CA LEU A 58 9.45 -1.68 -8.40
C LEU A 58 10.81 -1.42 -9.06
N ILE A 59 10.87 -0.50 -10.02
CA ILE A 59 12.14 -0.07 -10.64
C ILE A 59 13.04 0.56 -9.58
N ASP A 60 12.51 1.50 -8.79
CA ASP A 60 13.25 2.17 -7.71
C ASP A 60 13.73 1.18 -6.64
N LEU A 61 12.88 0.23 -6.23
CA LEU A 61 13.25 -0.81 -5.27
C LEU A 61 14.33 -1.75 -5.82
N ARG A 62 14.23 -2.14 -7.10
CA ARG A 62 15.24 -3.00 -7.76
C ARG A 62 16.61 -2.33 -7.72
N ASN A 63 16.69 -1.05 -8.11
CA ASN A 63 17.93 -0.29 -8.07
C ASN A 63 18.48 -0.16 -6.63
N SER A 64 17.59 0.08 -5.65
CA SER A 64 17.98 0.17 -4.24
C SER A 64 18.55 -1.14 -3.70
N LEU A 65 17.96 -2.28 -4.07
CA LEU A 65 18.42 -3.61 -3.68
C LEU A 65 19.71 -4.01 -4.42
N GLU A 66 19.83 -3.67 -5.71
CA GLU A 66 21.04 -3.89 -6.49
C GLU A 66 22.24 -3.15 -5.92
N ASN A 67 22.06 -1.90 -5.48
CA ASN A 67 23.10 -1.11 -4.84
C ASN A 67 23.63 -1.71 -3.53
N ILE A 68 22.88 -2.60 -2.89
CA ILE A 68 23.30 -3.34 -1.70
C ILE A 68 23.61 -4.82 -1.98
N GLY A 69 23.74 -5.21 -3.25
CA GLY A 69 24.33 -6.47 -3.67
C GLY A 69 23.39 -7.50 -4.30
N GLN A 70 22.06 -7.39 -4.14
CA GLN A 70 21.11 -8.37 -4.70
C GLN A 70 19.90 -7.69 -5.30
N PRO A 71 19.71 -7.66 -6.62
CA PRO A 71 18.56 -7.02 -7.26
C PRO A 71 17.24 -7.72 -6.92
N LEU A 72 16.13 -6.97 -7.00
CA LEU A 72 14.78 -7.51 -6.88
C LEU A 72 14.47 -8.47 -8.02
N ILE A 73 14.05 -9.68 -7.68
CA ILE A 73 13.57 -10.69 -8.63
C ILE A 73 12.09 -10.42 -8.91
N ILE A 74 11.71 -10.36 -10.18
CA ILE A 74 10.32 -10.25 -10.61
C ILE A 74 9.88 -11.56 -11.23
N ARG A 75 8.72 -12.03 -10.82
CA ARG A 75 8.03 -13.17 -11.44
C ARG A 75 6.58 -12.80 -11.67
N THR A 76 5.99 -13.40 -12.70
CA THR A 76 4.58 -13.21 -13.04
C THR A 76 3.88 -14.55 -12.95
N GLY A 77 2.81 -14.64 -12.15
CA GLY A 77 2.07 -15.89 -11.97
C GLY A 77 1.45 -15.99 -10.58
N LYS A 78 1.03 -17.19 -10.22
CA LYS A 78 0.51 -17.48 -8.88
C LYS A 78 1.66 -17.71 -7.91
N VAL A 79 1.51 -17.18 -6.69
CA VAL A 79 2.58 -17.22 -5.68
C VAL A 79 3.08 -18.64 -5.41
N ILE A 80 2.17 -19.60 -5.25
CA ILE A 80 2.53 -20.99 -4.93
C ILE A 80 3.31 -21.63 -6.09
N GLU A 81 2.87 -21.42 -7.34
CA GLU A 81 3.56 -21.94 -8.53
C GLU A 81 4.99 -21.40 -8.62
N ILE A 82 5.16 -20.10 -8.38
CA ILE A 82 6.48 -19.46 -8.37
C ILE A 82 7.36 -19.98 -7.22
N PHE A 83 6.79 -20.18 -6.03
CA PHE A 83 7.55 -20.73 -4.91
C PHE A 83 7.93 -22.21 -5.14
N ASP A 84 7.10 -23.01 -5.80
CA ASP A 84 7.46 -24.37 -6.22
C ASP A 84 8.59 -24.35 -7.27
N GLU A 85 8.56 -23.44 -8.27
CA GLU A 85 9.65 -23.28 -9.23
C GLU A 85 10.98 -22.91 -8.55
N ILE A 86 10.94 -22.01 -7.57
CA ILE A 86 12.13 -21.63 -6.78
C ILE A 86 12.63 -22.82 -5.96
N SER A 87 11.71 -23.62 -5.38
CA SER A 87 12.04 -24.82 -4.59
C SER A 87 12.76 -25.90 -5.42
N ASN A 88 12.60 -25.91 -6.75
CA ASN A 88 13.32 -26.81 -7.65
C ASN A 88 14.79 -26.40 -7.85
N LYS A 89 15.16 -25.15 -7.53
CA LYS A 89 16.52 -24.62 -7.70
C LYS A 89 17.23 -24.41 -6.37
N PHE A 90 16.49 -24.07 -5.33
CA PHE A 90 17.01 -23.71 -4.01
C PHE A 90 16.26 -24.45 -2.92
N ASN A 91 16.90 -24.63 -1.77
CA ASN A 91 16.26 -25.17 -0.58
C ASN A 91 15.71 -24.01 0.26
N ILE A 92 14.41 -23.72 0.13
CA ILE A 92 13.75 -22.62 0.86
C ILE A 92 13.60 -23.00 2.33
N LYS A 93 14.26 -22.28 3.22
CA LYS A 93 14.19 -22.49 4.69
C LYS A 93 13.17 -21.59 5.36
N GLY A 94 12.98 -20.39 4.84
CA GLY A 94 12.02 -19.45 5.39
C GLY A 94 11.48 -18.49 4.36
N ILE A 95 10.27 -17.99 4.60
CA ILE A 95 9.65 -16.89 3.88
C ILE A 95 9.47 -15.75 4.86
N TYR A 96 9.86 -14.56 4.47
CA TYR A 96 9.76 -13.34 5.26
C TYR A 96 8.99 -12.30 4.47
N SER A 97 7.96 -11.72 5.06
CA SER A 97 7.18 -10.67 4.43
C SER A 97 6.54 -9.76 5.46
N HIS A 98 6.05 -8.60 5.03
CA HIS A 98 5.12 -7.86 5.86
C HIS A 98 3.69 -8.42 5.70
N GLN A 99 2.89 -8.25 6.76
CA GLN A 99 1.45 -8.49 6.70
C GLN A 99 0.81 -7.56 5.68
N GLU A 100 -0.08 -8.08 4.87
CA GLU A 100 -0.88 -7.28 3.94
C GLU A 100 -2.34 -7.33 4.38
N THR A 101 -2.92 -6.16 4.62
CA THR A 101 -4.36 -5.98 4.76
C THR A 101 -4.83 -5.29 3.48
N GLY A 102 -5.30 -6.08 2.54
CA GLY A 102 -5.79 -5.66 1.23
C GLY A 102 -7.22 -6.09 1.00
N ASP A 103 -7.55 -6.43 -0.24
CA ASP A 103 -8.81 -7.02 -0.63
C ASP A 103 -8.92 -8.51 -0.25
N TYR A 104 -10.11 -9.08 -0.49
CA TYR A 104 -10.37 -10.48 -0.15
C TYR A 104 -9.52 -11.47 -0.97
N PHE A 105 -9.07 -11.07 -2.16
CA PHE A 105 -8.14 -11.86 -2.97
C PHE A 105 -6.83 -12.08 -2.21
N THR A 106 -6.21 -11.01 -1.70
CA THR A 106 -4.94 -11.09 -0.96
C THR A 106 -5.08 -11.90 0.33
N TYR A 107 -6.24 -11.80 0.99
CA TYR A 107 -6.55 -12.60 2.18
C TYR A 107 -6.62 -14.11 1.88
N LYS A 108 -7.31 -14.50 0.79
CA LYS A 108 -7.36 -15.90 0.35
C LYS A 108 -5.99 -16.43 -0.04
N ARG A 109 -5.27 -15.66 -0.87
CA ARG A 109 -3.91 -15.99 -1.29
C ARG A 109 -3.00 -16.27 -0.08
N ASP A 110 -2.99 -15.38 0.92
CA ASP A 110 -2.15 -15.54 2.11
C ASP A 110 -2.52 -16.81 2.91
N LYS A 111 -3.80 -17.20 2.97
CA LYS A 111 -4.21 -18.47 3.57
C LYS A 111 -3.68 -19.68 2.79
N GLU A 112 -3.75 -19.64 1.47
CA GLU A 112 -3.24 -20.71 0.61
C GLU A 112 -1.72 -20.85 0.73
N VAL A 113 -0.99 -19.75 0.71
CA VAL A 113 0.48 -19.73 0.91
C VAL A 113 0.84 -20.29 2.29
N ARG A 114 0.09 -19.94 3.34
CA ARG A 114 0.33 -20.47 4.68
C ARG A 114 0.14 -21.99 4.74
N LYS A 115 -0.91 -22.51 4.11
CA LYS A 115 -1.14 -23.95 3.99
C LYS A 115 -0.01 -24.63 3.23
N TRP A 116 0.39 -24.09 2.09
CA TRP A 116 1.49 -24.59 1.27
C TRP A 116 2.82 -24.61 2.07
N ALA A 117 3.18 -23.52 2.72
CA ALA A 117 4.40 -23.42 3.53
C ALA A 117 4.41 -24.47 4.65
N SER A 118 3.26 -24.69 5.33
CA SER A 118 3.12 -25.72 6.35
C SER A 118 3.33 -27.14 5.78
N MET A 119 2.76 -27.45 4.63
CA MET A 119 2.95 -28.75 3.96
C MET A 119 4.41 -28.99 3.56
N LYS A 120 5.11 -27.95 3.12
CA LYS A 120 6.54 -28.00 2.75
C LYS A 120 7.48 -27.88 3.97
N LYS A 121 6.95 -27.72 5.18
CA LYS A 121 7.71 -27.48 6.42
C LYS A 121 8.60 -26.23 6.32
N ILE A 122 8.16 -25.21 5.60
CA ILE A 122 8.81 -23.91 5.44
C ILE A 122 8.23 -22.95 6.48
N ILE A 123 9.08 -22.24 7.22
CA ILE A 123 8.65 -21.24 8.18
C ILE A 123 8.29 -19.95 7.44
N TRP A 124 7.03 -19.50 7.56
CA TRP A 124 6.65 -18.18 7.07
C TRP A 124 6.47 -17.21 8.23
N LYS A 125 7.36 -16.18 8.29
CA LYS A 125 7.33 -15.10 9.27
C LYS A 125 6.76 -13.83 8.64
N GLU A 126 5.74 -13.26 9.27
CA GLU A 126 5.10 -12.02 8.85
C GLU A 126 5.32 -10.92 9.89
N TYR A 127 5.68 -9.72 9.43
CA TYR A 127 5.93 -8.53 10.24
C TYR A 127 4.89 -7.47 10.00
N LEU A 128 4.72 -6.54 10.94
CA LEU A 128 3.72 -5.48 10.82
C LEU A 128 4.15 -4.45 9.76
N GLN A 129 3.34 -4.28 8.71
CA GLN A 129 3.54 -3.20 7.74
C GLN A 129 3.15 -1.84 8.34
N PHE A 130 2.01 -1.83 9.03
CA PHE A 130 1.49 -0.71 9.80
C PHE A 130 1.28 -1.14 11.24
N SER A 131 0.69 -0.30 12.08
CA SER A 131 0.20 -0.73 13.41
C SER A 131 -1.22 -1.29 13.30
N VAL A 132 -1.38 -2.29 12.43
CA VAL A 132 -2.60 -3.09 12.25
C VAL A 132 -2.31 -4.48 12.79
N PHE A 133 -3.16 -5.00 13.65
CA PHE A 133 -2.89 -6.24 14.39
C PHE A 133 -3.90 -7.31 14.00
N ARG A 134 -3.42 -8.39 13.41
CA ARG A 134 -4.25 -9.55 13.05
C ARG A 134 -4.77 -10.26 14.30
N GLY A 135 -6.00 -10.74 14.22
CA GLY A 135 -6.64 -11.47 15.33
C GLY A 135 -6.93 -10.64 16.58
N ASN A 136 -6.72 -9.33 16.57
CA ASN A 136 -6.99 -8.48 17.72
C ASN A 136 -8.37 -7.84 17.62
N LEU A 137 -9.35 -8.48 18.26
CA LEU A 137 -10.72 -7.97 18.34
C LEU A 137 -10.89 -6.90 19.43
N ASP A 138 -9.94 -6.81 20.40
CA ASP A 138 -9.98 -5.81 21.47
C ASP A 138 -9.50 -4.45 20.97
N ARG A 139 -10.43 -3.54 20.73
CA ARG A 139 -10.17 -2.15 20.33
C ARG A 139 -9.75 -1.26 21.50
N ASN A 140 -9.99 -1.63 22.75
CA ASN A 140 -9.78 -0.76 23.90
C ASN A 140 -8.30 -0.37 24.10
N ASN A 141 -7.39 -1.27 23.78
CA ASN A 141 -5.94 -1.05 23.89
C ASN A 141 -5.25 -0.76 22.56
N TRP A 142 -5.98 -0.74 21.44
CA TRP A 142 -5.40 -0.56 20.12
C TRP A 142 -4.56 0.73 20.00
N SER A 143 -5.08 1.84 20.48
CA SER A 143 -4.40 3.15 20.42
C SER A 143 -3.05 3.14 21.18
N LYS A 144 -3.00 2.48 22.35
CA LYS A 144 -1.75 2.32 23.11
C LYS A 144 -0.74 1.43 22.36
N LYS A 145 -1.20 0.30 21.79
CA LYS A 145 -0.36 -0.60 20.96
C LYS A 145 0.15 0.13 19.72
N TRP A 146 -0.72 0.88 19.05
CA TRP A 146 -0.38 1.69 17.88
C TRP A 146 0.75 2.67 18.22
N LYS A 147 0.59 3.47 19.27
CA LYS A 147 1.59 4.44 19.71
C LYS A 147 2.91 3.76 20.04
N LYS A 148 2.89 2.69 20.84
CA LYS A 148 4.10 1.91 21.18
C LYS A 148 4.84 1.42 19.93
N ASN A 149 4.13 0.99 18.89
CA ASN A 149 4.76 0.55 17.65
C ASN A 149 5.34 1.71 16.84
N MET A 150 4.65 2.86 16.78
CA MET A 150 5.14 4.05 16.07
C MET A 150 6.38 4.68 16.73
N GLU A 151 6.55 4.50 18.03
CA GLU A 151 7.70 5.02 18.80
C GLU A 151 8.93 4.10 18.74
N LYS A 152 8.83 2.91 18.13
CA LYS A 152 10.00 2.05 17.89
C LYS A 152 11.01 2.74 16.99
N LYS A 153 12.30 2.49 17.23
CA LYS A 153 13.41 2.98 16.41
C LYS A 153 13.21 2.56 14.94
N LEU A 154 13.52 3.47 14.03
CA LEU A 154 13.58 3.17 12.61
C LEU A 154 14.73 2.19 12.33
N LEU A 155 14.46 1.19 11.54
CA LEU A 155 15.47 0.23 11.11
C LEU A 155 16.30 0.82 9.98
N LEU A 156 17.61 0.68 10.08
CA LEU A 156 18.52 1.04 9.00
C LEU A 156 18.46 -0.02 7.90
N GLU A 157 18.77 0.38 6.70
CA GLU A 157 18.99 -0.54 5.59
C GLU A 157 20.26 -1.36 5.82
N PRO A 158 20.32 -2.61 5.37
CA PRO A 158 21.54 -3.41 5.43
C PRO A 158 22.61 -2.81 4.50
N SER A 159 23.88 -2.96 4.88
CA SER A 159 25.01 -2.48 4.09
C SER A 159 25.30 -3.35 2.87
N ASN A 160 24.98 -4.63 2.96
CA ASN A 160 25.24 -5.58 1.88
C ASN A 160 24.31 -6.80 1.97
N ILE A 161 23.98 -7.37 0.80
CA ILE A 161 23.28 -8.65 0.62
C ILE A 161 24.13 -9.50 -0.31
N ASN A 162 24.40 -10.75 0.09
CA ASN A 162 25.13 -11.66 -0.77
C ASN A 162 24.35 -11.98 -2.04
N PRO A 163 24.95 -11.89 -3.22
CA PRO A 163 24.27 -12.16 -4.48
C PRO A 163 23.89 -13.63 -4.62
N ILE A 164 22.72 -13.86 -5.18
CA ILE A 164 22.27 -15.18 -5.64
C ILE A 164 22.15 -15.10 -7.16
N GLU A 165 22.85 -16.01 -7.84
CA GLU A 165 22.80 -16.10 -9.30
C GLU A 165 21.44 -16.67 -9.74
N ILE A 166 20.60 -15.81 -10.27
CA ILE A 166 19.28 -16.13 -10.80
C ILE A 166 18.84 -15.03 -11.78
N ASP A 167 18.11 -15.42 -12.82
CA ASP A 167 17.47 -14.44 -13.69
C ASP A 167 16.57 -13.49 -12.90
N THR A 168 16.77 -12.18 -13.07
CA THR A 168 16.03 -11.15 -12.33
C THR A 168 14.59 -10.98 -12.82
N GLY A 169 14.27 -11.43 -14.01
CA GLY A 169 12.96 -11.28 -14.64
C GLY A 169 12.61 -9.86 -15.05
N ALA A 170 11.75 -9.73 -16.02
CA ALA A 170 11.26 -8.42 -16.48
C ALA A 170 10.10 -7.90 -15.63
N ILE A 171 10.05 -6.58 -15.43
CA ILE A 171 8.86 -5.91 -14.93
C ILE A 171 7.89 -5.80 -16.12
N PRO A 172 6.63 -6.28 -16.01
CA PRO A 172 5.68 -6.21 -17.11
C PRO A 172 5.47 -4.80 -17.65
N SER A 173 5.22 -4.70 -18.95
CA SER A 173 4.90 -3.44 -19.64
C SER A 173 3.53 -2.88 -19.21
N ASP A 174 3.21 -1.67 -19.62
CA ASP A 174 1.98 -1.00 -19.21
C ASP A 174 0.72 -1.67 -19.80
N ASP A 175 0.85 -2.25 -20.98
CA ASP A 175 -0.22 -2.98 -21.68
C ASP A 175 -0.47 -4.41 -21.20
N PHE A 176 0.39 -4.93 -20.30
CA PHE A 176 0.33 -6.33 -19.83
C PHE A 176 -1.04 -6.74 -19.28
N PHE A 177 -1.75 -5.82 -18.63
CA PHE A 177 -3.04 -6.11 -18.00
C PHE A 177 -4.23 -5.76 -18.88
N ASN A 178 -4.03 -5.13 -20.05
CA ASN A 178 -5.08 -4.60 -20.92
C ASN A 178 -6.05 -3.68 -20.15
N PHE A 179 -5.52 -2.83 -19.26
CA PHE A 179 -6.33 -1.78 -18.65
C PHE A 179 -6.89 -0.86 -19.73
N LYS A 180 -8.10 -0.35 -19.51
CA LYS A 180 -8.59 0.77 -20.32
C LYS A 180 -7.68 1.96 -20.07
N ASP A 181 -7.40 2.74 -21.11
CA ASP A 181 -6.60 3.96 -21.02
C ASP A 181 -7.09 4.82 -19.85
N ASP A 182 -6.24 4.98 -18.86
CA ASP A 182 -6.49 5.76 -17.65
C ASP A 182 -5.43 6.86 -17.57
N LEU A 183 -5.53 7.82 -18.50
CA LEU A 183 -4.64 8.97 -18.61
C LEU A 183 -4.81 9.87 -17.39
N CYS A 184 -4.14 9.54 -16.30
CA CYS A 184 -4.07 10.37 -15.12
C CYS A 184 -2.82 11.25 -15.16
N GLU A 185 -2.83 12.30 -15.98
CA GLU A 185 -1.68 13.17 -16.23
C GLU A 185 -1.13 13.82 -14.96
N GLY A 186 -2.01 14.20 -14.04
CA GLY A 186 -1.65 14.83 -12.77
C GLY A 186 -1.25 13.86 -11.65
N ARG A 187 -1.10 12.55 -11.91
CA ARG A 187 -0.74 11.56 -10.90
C ARG A 187 0.67 11.78 -10.35
N LEU A 188 0.88 11.35 -9.13
CA LEU A 188 2.22 11.28 -8.57
C LEU A 188 2.99 10.08 -9.17
N LYS A 189 4.29 10.27 -9.40
CA LYS A 189 5.20 9.18 -9.79
C LYS A 189 5.52 8.29 -8.59
N GLY A 190 5.61 6.98 -8.82
CA GLY A 190 6.00 6.00 -7.81
C GLY A 190 7.47 6.10 -7.40
N GLY A 191 7.85 5.23 -6.48
CA GLY A 191 9.22 5.12 -5.98
C GLY A 191 9.48 5.89 -4.69
N ARG A 192 10.43 5.37 -3.91
CA ARG A 192 10.82 5.94 -2.63
C ARG A 192 11.43 7.33 -2.77
N GLU A 193 12.28 7.52 -3.79
CA GLU A 193 12.93 8.82 -4.01
C GLU A 193 11.90 9.95 -4.21
N ASN A 194 10.89 9.72 -5.05
CA ASN A 194 9.81 10.66 -5.27
C ASN A 194 8.97 10.88 -4.00
N GLY A 195 8.74 9.82 -3.23
CA GLY A 195 8.05 9.91 -1.96
C GLY A 195 8.82 10.74 -0.93
N LEU A 196 10.13 10.57 -0.84
CA LEU A 196 11.00 11.36 0.05
C LEU A 196 11.03 12.84 -0.36
N LYS A 197 11.16 13.13 -1.66
CA LYS A 197 11.06 14.51 -2.19
C LYS A 197 9.72 15.16 -1.80
N ARG A 198 8.62 14.42 -1.97
CA ARG A 198 7.28 14.90 -1.59
C ARG A 198 7.15 15.11 -0.09
N MET A 199 7.67 14.18 0.72
CA MET A 199 7.67 14.30 2.18
C MET A 199 8.47 15.53 2.63
N GLU A 200 9.67 15.74 2.08
CA GLU A 200 10.50 16.90 2.40
C GLU A 200 9.81 18.22 2.05
N TYR A 201 9.27 18.31 0.84
CA TYR A 201 8.50 19.49 0.41
C TYR A 201 7.34 19.79 1.36
N PHE A 202 6.58 18.77 1.76
CA PHE A 202 5.46 18.95 2.68
C PHE A 202 5.93 19.47 4.04
N PHE A 203 6.94 18.85 4.64
CA PHE A 203 7.43 19.25 5.97
C PHE A 203 8.08 20.63 5.99
N SER A 204 8.82 20.99 4.95
CA SER A 204 9.54 22.26 4.87
C SER A 204 8.66 23.44 4.43
N LYS A 205 7.67 23.22 3.55
CA LYS A 205 6.93 24.31 2.91
C LYS A 205 5.43 24.34 3.25
N LYS A 206 4.80 23.20 3.55
CA LYS A 206 3.34 23.10 3.62
C LYS A 206 2.76 22.75 4.99
N LEU A 207 3.54 22.14 5.87
CA LEU A 207 3.07 21.73 7.19
C LEU A 207 2.45 22.88 7.99
N ASN A 208 2.99 24.09 7.89
CA ASN A 208 2.53 25.24 8.68
C ASN A 208 1.11 25.71 8.34
N SER A 209 0.61 25.44 7.14
CA SER A 209 -0.78 25.76 6.74
C SER A 209 -1.71 24.54 6.79
N TYR A 210 -1.20 23.35 7.08
CA TYR A 210 -1.89 22.09 6.91
C TYR A 210 -3.25 22.02 7.61
N SER A 211 -3.36 22.45 8.86
CA SER A 211 -4.62 22.39 9.60
C SER A 211 -5.70 23.32 9.03
N LYS A 212 -5.28 24.46 8.47
CA LYS A 212 -6.17 25.44 7.84
C LYS A 212 -6.68 24.96 6.49
N ASP A 213 -5.79 24.35 5.71
CA ASP A 213 -6.02 24.10 4.28
C ASP A 213 -6.51 22.68 3.97
N ILE A 214 -6.35 21.72 4.90
CA ILE A 214 -6.63 20.27 4.67
C ILE A 214 -8.05 19.98 4.14
N SER A 215 -9.02 20.83 4.46
CA SER A 215 -10.42 20.66 4.02
C SER A 215 -10.81 21.62 2.89
N SER A 216 -9.91 22.50 2.46
CA SER A 216 -10.17 23.42 1.35
C SER A 216 -10.21 22.68 0.03
N PRO A 217 -11.24 22.84 -0.81
CA PRO A 217 -11.28 22.23 -2.14
C PRO A 217 -10.16 22.75 -3.06
N GLU A 218 -9.82 24.03 -2.96
CA GLU A 218 -8.80 24.69 -3.77
C GLU A 218 -7.39 24.45 -3.23
N LYS A 219 -7.15 24.75 -1.95
CA LYS A 219 -5.80 24.79 -1.37
C LYS A 219 -5.24 23.41 -1.00
N SER A 220 -6.11 22.46 -0.68
CA SER A 220 -5.67 21.16 -0.15
C SER A 220 -4.81 20.34 -1.11
N PHE A 221 -4.97 20.53 -2.42
CA PHE A 221 -4.19 19.83 -3.42
C PHE A 221 -2.68 20.09 -3.26
N ASP A 222 -2.31 21.33 -2.97
CA ASP A 222 -0.91 21.72 -2.74
C ASP A 222 -0.50 21.61 -1.26
N SER A 223 -1.41 21.95 -0.34
CA SER A 223 -1.11 22.03 1.11
C SER A 223 -1.11 20.67 1.82
N CYS A 224 -1.76 19.65 1.27
CA CYS A 224 -1.73 18.31 1.85
C CYS A 224 -0.44 17.57 1.52
N SER A 225 -0.10 16.60 2.36
CA SER A 225 1.12 15.80 2.18
C SER A 225 1.11 15.01 0.87
N ARG A 226 -0.04 14.51 0.44
CA ARG A 226 -0.22 13.61 -0.71
C ARG A 226 0.67 12.35 -0.64
N LEU A 227 0.99 11.90 0.58
CA LEU A 227 1.84 10.72 0.82
C LEU A 227 1.07 9.39 0.77
N SER A 228 -0.26 9.44 0.61
CA SER A 228 -1.09 8.22 0.61
C SER A 228 -0.67 7.15 -0.41
N PRO A 229 -0.32 7.44 -1.67
CA PRO A 229 0.12 6.39 -2.59
C PRO A 229 1.45 5.75 -2.16
N TYR A 230 2.39 6.55 -1.64
CA TYR A 230 3.67 6.03 -1.13
C TYR A 230 3.51 5.18 0.12
N LEU A 231 2.53 5.47 0.98
CA LEU A 231 2.16 4.62 2.11
C LEU A 231 1.46 3.35 1.63
N SER A 232 0.55 3.46 0.66
CA SER A 232 -0.22 2.33 0.12
C SER A 232 0.69 1.25 -0.50
N TRP A 233 1.75 1.67 -1.19
CA TRP A 233 2.74 0.76 -1.77
C TRP A 233 3.98 0.57 -0.88
N GLY A 234 4.00 1.22 0.27
CA GLY A 234 5.06 1.06 1.26
C GLY A 234 6.43 1.59 0.84
N CYS A 235 6.49 2.51 -0.12
CA CYS A 235 7.73 3.19 -0.52
C CYS A 235 8.34 4.01 0.63
N ILE A 236 7.48 4.52 1.51
CA ILE A 236 7.84 5.19 2.76
C ILE A 236 7.11 4.47 3.90
N SER A 237 7.79 4.24 5.02
CA SER A 237 7.12 3.68 6.19
C SER A 237 6.29 4.75 6.92
N LEU A 238 5.22 4.29 7.56
CA LEU A 238 4.40 5.17 8.40
C LEU A 238 5.22 5.75 9.56
N LYS A 239 6.17 4.96 10.10
CA LYS A 239 7.05 5.38 11.18
C LYS A 239 7.99 6.51 10.77
N GLU A 240 8.49 6.52 9.53
CA GLU A 240 9.34 7.61 9.04
C GLU A 240 8.59 8.95 9.06
N ILE A 241 7.33 8.97 8.60
CA ILE A 241 6.49 10.18 8.63
C ILE A 241 6.18 10.57 10.07
N PHE A 242 5.82 9.60 10.92
CA PHE A 242 5.53 9.84 12.33
C PHE A 242 6.74 10.37 13.09
N TYR A 243 7.93 9.79 12.86
CA TYR A 243 9.18 10.24 13.45
C TYR A 243 9.47 11.71 13.07
N LYS A 244 9.42 12.04 11.77
CA LYS A 244 9.64 13.40 11.29
C LYS A 244 8.61 14.38 11.88
N ALA A 245 7.35 13.97 11.99
CA ALA A 245 6.31 14.77 12.64
C ALA A 245 6.56 14.98 14.14
N ASN A 246 7.16 14.02 14.85
CA ASN A 246 7.47 14.15 16.27
C ASN A 246 8.56 15.18 16.58
N LEU A 247 9.45 15.46 15.63
CA LEU A 247 10.48 16.50 15.78
C LEU A 247 9.88 17.91 15.80
N ILE A 248 8.64 18.07 15.34
CA ILE A 248 7.97 19.37 15.21
C ILE A 248 6.82 19.46 16.22
N LYS A 249 6.94 20.42 17.17
CA LYS A 249 5.97 20.57 18.27
C LYS A 249 4.95 21.69 17.98
N ASN A 250 4.06 21.48 17.00
CA ASN A 250 2.99 22.44 16.69
C ASN A 250 1.65 21.74 16.43
N THR A 251 0.58 22.52 16.28
CA THR A 251 -0.79 22.01 16.03
C THR A 251 -0.90 21.25 14.72
N ASN A 252 -0.21 21.69 13.67
CA ASN A 252 -0.23 21.05 12.36
C ASN A 252 0.40 19.65 12.41
N SER A 253 1.52 19.51 13.12
CA SER A 253 2.15 18.21 13.35
C SER A 253 1.26 17.26 14.19
N LYS A 254 0.59 17.78 15.21
CA LYS A 254 -0.40 17.00 15.99
C LYS A 254 -1.54 16.50 15.10
N MET A 255 -2.05 17.36 14.21
CA MET A 255 -3.09 16.98 13.25
C MET A 255 -2.59 15.93 12.26
N LEU A 256 -1.39 16.08 11.72
CA LEU A 256 -0.79 15.06 10.84
C LEU A 256 -0.70 13.70 11.55
N LYS A 257 -0.19 13.65 12.77
CA LYS A 257 -0.11 12.41 13.57
C LYS A 257 -1.48 11.78 13.80
N SER A 258 -2.49 12.59 14.07
CA SER A 258 -3.88 12.10 14.15
C SER A 258 -4.32 11.46 12.82
N ARG A 259 -3.97 12.03 11.67
CA ARG A 259 -4.31 11.42 10.37
C ARG A 259 -3.59 10.10 10.11
N LEU A 260 -2.34 9.95 10.57
CA LEU A 260 -1.63 8.67 10.51
C LEU A 260 -2.31 7.61 11.40
N THR A 261 -2.82 8.00 12.56
CA THR A 261 -3.63 7.11 13.42
C THR A 261 -4.91 6.68 12.71
N TRP A 262 -5.65 7.62 12.10
CA TRP A 262 -6.85 7.31 11.33
C TRP A 262 -6.59 6.37 10.15
N HIS A 263 -5.47 6.53 9.45
CA HIS A 263 -5.05 5.62 8.38
C HIS A 263 -5.02 4.17 8.89
N CYS A 264 -4.31 3.89 9.97
CA CYS A 264 -4.24 2.54 10.52
C CYS A 264 -5.58 2.09 11.13
N HIS A 265 -6.37 3.00 11.69
CA HIS A 265 -7.68 2.68 12.26
C HIS A 265 -8.64 2.10 11.20
N PHE A 266 -8.71 2.71 10.02
CA PHE A 266 -9.56 2.21 8.94
C PHE A 266 -9.05 0.86 8.39
N ILE A 267 -7.74 0.69 8.24
CA ILE A 267 -7.17 -0.59 7.82
C ILE A 267 -7.44 -1.67 8.89
N GLN A 268 -7.29 -1.33 10.18
CA GLN A 268 -7.62 -2.25 11.28
C GLN A 268 -9.08 -2.69 11.24
N LYS A 269 -9.99 -1.81 10.83
CA LYS A 269 -11.39 -2.16 10.70
C LYS A 269 -11.62 -3.20 9.62
N LEU A 270 -11.01 -3.03 8.45
CA LEU A 270 -11.07 -4.02 7.37
C LEU A 270 -10.38 -5.35 7.77
N GLU A 271 -9.24 -5.30 8.45
CA GLU A 271 -8.56 -6.50 8.96
C GLU A 271 -9.44 -7.30 9.94
N SER A 272 -10.19 -6.58 10.79
CA SER A 272 -11.08 -7.22 11.78
C SER A 272 -12.37 -7.76 11.16
N GLU A 273 -12.82 -7.17 10.07
CA GLU A 273 -14.09 -7.45 9.42
C GLU A 273 -13.90 -7.47 7.88
N PRO A 274 -13.21 -8.48 7.30
CA PRO A 274 -12.91 -8.52 5.87
C PRO A 274 -14.14 -8.52 4.96
N GLU A 275 -15.30 -8.95 5.47
CA GLU A 275 -16.56 -8.98 4.73
C GLU A 275 -17.11 -7.58 4.39
N LEU A 276 -16.57 -6.51 5.02
CA LEU A 276 -16.92 -5.11 4.68
C LEU A 276 -16.60 -4.73 3.23
N GLU A 277 -15.81 -5.53 2.54
CA GLU A 277 -15.60 -5.37 1.09
C GLU A 277 -16.87 -5.66 0.29
N PHE A 278 -17.76 -6.52 0.80
CA PHE A 278 -18.92 -7.05 0.07
C PHE A 278 -20.27 -6.78 0.74
N LYS A 279 -20.25 -6.38 1.99
CA LYS A 279 -21.45 -6.17 2.80
C LYS A 279 -21.46 -4.79 3.44
N GLU A 280 -22.65 -4.27 3.63
CA GLU A 280 -22.85 -3.05 4.39
C GLU A 280 -22.39 -3.22 5.84
N PHE A 281 -21.83 -2.15 6.40
CA PHE A 281 -21.35 -2.15 7.78
C PHE A 281 -22.47 -2.47 8.80
N HIS A 282 -23.69 -2.04 8.52
CA HIS A 282 -24.86 -2.32 9.35
C HIS A 282 -25.93 -3.02 8.52
N PRO A 283 -26.44 -4.19 8.96
CA PRO A 283 -27.41 -5.00 8.20
C PRO A 283 -28.70 -4.28 7.81
N TYR A 284 -29.07 -3.24 8.57
CA TYR A 284 -30.27 -2.42 8.29
C TYR A 284 -30.21 -1.76 6.89
N PHE A 285 -29.03 -1.46 6.40
CA PHE A 285 -28.84 -0.80 5.10
C PHE A 285 -28.88 -1.76 3.91
N GLN A 286 -28.95 -3.06 4.15
CA GLN A 286 -29.13 -4.04 3.09
C GLN A 286 -30.48 -3.83 2.38
N LYS A 287 -30.46 -3.83 1.05
CA LYS A 287 -31.66 -3.71 0.20
C LYS A 287 -32.40 -2.38 0.25
N ILE A 288 -31.87 -1.34 0.89
CA ILE A 288 -32.55 -0.02 0.89
C ILE A 288 -32.47 0.65 -0.49
N ARG A 289 -31.52 0.28 -1.33
CA ARG A 289 -31.26 0.95 -2.60
C ARG A 289 -31.25 0.01 -3.78
N LYS A 290 -31.70 0.56 -4.91
CA LYS A 290 -31.52 -0.05 -6.22
C LYS A 290 -30.34 0.64 -6.89
N LYS A 291 -29.40 -0.16 -7.38
CA LYS A 291 -28.26 0.36 -8.14
C LYS A 291 -28.73 0.89 -9.49
N ASP A 292 -28.42 2.14 -9.78
CA ASP A 292 -28.61 2.76 -11.09
C ASP A 292 -27.23 2.93 -11.76
N ASN A 293 -26.99 2.15 -12.80
CA ASN A 293 -25.70 2.18 -13.50
C ASN A 293 -25.49 3.46 -14.31
N ASP A 294 -26.54 4.06 -14.85
CA ASP A 294 -26.45 5.26 -15.70
C ASP A 294 -26.12 6.46 -14.83
N LEU A 295 -26.78 6.62 -13.69
CA LEU A 295 -26.47 7.65 -12.72
C LEU A 295 -25.07 7.50 -12.13
N LEU A 296 -24.63 6.28 -11.84
CA LEU A 296 -23.27 6.01 -11.38
C LEU A 296 -22.23 6.35 -12.45
N GLN A 297 -22.51 6.11 -13.71
CA GLN A 297 -21.64 6.51 -14.81
C GLN A 297 -21.53 8.02 -14.89
N LEU A 298 -22.64 8.76 -14.91
CA LEU A 298 -22.64 10.23 -14.91
C LEU A 298 -21.87 10.79 -13.73
N TRP A 299 -22.04 10.19 -12.54
CA TRP A 299 -21.27 10.56 -11.35
C TRP A 299 -19.77 10.32 -11.55
N SER A 300 -19.37 9.16 -12.05
CA SER A 300 -17.96 8.81 -12.27
C SER A 300 -17.28 9.71 -13.32
N GLU A 301 -18.05 10.22 -14.28
CA GLU A 301 -17.58 11.14 -15.32
C GLU A 301 -17.61 12.62 -14.88
N GLY A 302 -18.21 12.94 -13.74
CA GLY A 302 -18.40 14.32 -13.28
C GLY A 302 -19.40 15.10 -14.13
N LYS A 303 -20.53 14.46 -14.44
CA LYS A 303 -21.63 14.97 -15.29
C LYS A 303 -23.00 14.88 -14.60
N THR A 304 -23.05 14.98 -13.30
CA THR A 304 -24.29 14.87 -12.52
C THR A 304 -25.17 16.11 -12.60
N GLY A 305 -24.63 17.25 -13.04
CA GLY A 305 -25.30 18.55 -13.01
C GLY A 305 -25.12 19.31 -11.70
N PHE A 306 -24.46 18.74 -10.68
CA PHE A 306 -24.08 19.44 -9.45
C PHE A 306 -22.67 20.00 -9.60
N PRO A 307 -22.48 21.31 -9.84
CA PRO A 307 -21.20 21.87 -10.31
C PRO A 307 -20.01 21.55 -9.41
N PHE A 308 -20.18 21.63 -8.10
CA PHE A 308 -19.09 21.38 -7.16
C PHE A 308 -18.72 19.89 -7.07
N LEU A 309 -19.73 19.02 -7.09
CA LEU A 309 -19.53 17.56 -7.09
C LEU A 309 -18.81 17.13 -8.38
N ASP A 310 -19.27 17.62 -9.52
CA ASP A 310 -18.68 17.34 -10.84
C ASP A 310 -17.25 17.86 -10.95
N ALA A 311 -16.96 19.05 -10.43
CA ALA A 311 -15.61 19.58 -10.37
C ALA A 311 -14.67 18.71 -9.53
N CYS A 312 -15.14 18.22 -8.37
CA CYS A 312 -14.38 17.30 -7.52
C CYS A 312 -14.10 15.97 -8.23
N MET A 313 -15.09 15.41 -8.94
CA MET A 313 -14.91 14.16 -9.68
C MET A 313 -13.95 14.32 -10.85
N ARG A 314 -14.08 15.40 -11.64
CA ARG A 314 -13.14 15.71 -12.73
C ARG A 314 -11.71 15.92 -12.20
N SER A 315 -11.56 16.59 -11.06
CA SER A 315 -10.25 16.74 -10.39
C SER A 315 -9.68 15.39 -9.96
N LEU A 316 -10.51 14.48 -9.43
CA LEU A 316 -10.08 13.13 -9.07
C LEU A 316 -9.64 12.32 -10.30
N ASN A 317 -10.40 12.41 -11.40
CA ASN A 317 -10.05 11.72 -12.65
C ASN A 317 -8.72 12.20 -13.23
N PHE A 318 -8.49 13.51 -13.22
CA PHE A 318 -7.25 14.11 -13.74
C PHE A 318 -6.03 13.86 -12.84
N ASN A 319 -6.18 14.00 -11.52
CA ASN A 319 -5.04 13.98 -10.58
C ASN A 319 -4.83 12.64 -9.87
N GLY A 320 -5.81 11.75 -9.88
CA GLY A 320 -5.80 10.53 -9.06
C GLY A 320 -5.86 10.79 -7.54
N TRP A 321 -6.10 12.04 -7.12
CA TRP A 321 -6.13 12.40 -5.71
C TRP A 321 -7.22 13.46 -5.41
N LEU A 322 -7.81 13.32 -4.23
CA LEU A 322 -8.77 14.27 -3.68
C LEU A 322 -8.64 14.31 -2.16
N ASN A 323 -8.87 15.44 -1.52
CA ASN A 323 -8.83 15.53 -0.06
C ASN A 323 -9.97 14.73 0.60
N PHE A 324 -9.81 14.44 1.88
CA PHE A 324 -10.76 13.58 2.61
C PHE A 324 -12.18 14.15 2.63
N ARG A 325 -12.34 15.45 2.80
CA ARG A 325 -13.67 16.10 2.86
C ARG A 325 -14.43 15.94 1.55
N MET A 326 -13.74 16.16 0.44
CA MET A 326 -14.34 16.02 -0.89
C MET A 326 -14.65 14.56 -1.23
N ARG A 327 -13.78 13.61 -0.84
CA ARG A 327 -14.10 12.16 -0.98
C ARG A 327 -15.34 11.78 -0.18
N ALA A 328 -15.46 12.24 1.07
CA ALA A 328 -16.63 11.96 1.89
C ALA A 328 -17.90 12.49 1.23
N MET A 329 -17.87 13.68 0.64
CA MET A 329 -19.00 14.25 -0.11
C MET A 329 -19.35 13.40 -1.33
N LEU A 330 -18.37 13.05 -2.18
CA LEU A 330 -18.58 12.23 -3.37
C LEU A 330 -19.20 10.87 -3.02
N MET A 331 -18.64 10.21 -2.00
CA MET A 331 -19.14 8.89 -1.58
C MET A 331 -20.49 8.96 -0.89
N SER A 332 -20.74 10.03 -0.11
CA SER A 332 -22.06 10.26 0.47
C SER A 332 -23.12 10.44 -0.61
N PHE A 333 -22.82 11.23 -1.64
CA PHE A 333 -23.73 11.43 -2.76
C PHE A 333 -24.00 10.11 -3.49
N ALA A 334 -22.97 9.38 -3.90
CA ALA A 334 -23.12 8.08 -4.56
C ALA A 334 -23.89 7.06 -3.69
N SER A 335 -23.64 7.07 -2.38
CA SER A 335 -24.24 6.11 -1.47
C SER A 335 -25.68 6.47 -1.08
N TYR A 336 -26.09 7.75 -1.07
CA TYR A 336 -27.39 8.18 -0.58
C TYR A 336 -28.35 8.68 -1.66
N ASN A 337 -27.85 9.04 -2.82
CA ASN A 337 -28.62 9.66 -3.88
C ASN A 337 -28.66 8.88 -5.20
N LEU A 338 -27.78 7.90 -5.36
CA LEU A 338 -27.72 7.01 -6.53
C LEU A 338 -27.99 5.54 -6.09
#